data_8f85adeced226558fce469100b54ab1d
#
_entry.id   8f85adeced226558fce469100b54ab1d
#
_cell.length_a   1.000
_cell.length_b   1.000
_cell.length_c   1.000
_cell.angle_alpha   90.00
_cell.angle_beta   90.00
_cell.angle_gamma   90.00
#
_symmetry.space_group_name_H-M   'P 1'
#
loop_
_entity.id
_entity.type
_entity.pdbx_description
1 polymer ?
#
loop_
_entity_poly.entity_id
_entity_poly.type
_entity_poly.pdbx_seq_one_letter_code
_entity_poly.pdbx_strand_id
1 'polypeptide(L)'
;PNGTWFFKLSGENAFLEGQKQTFTDFLSSVDLNSLKESISMVETATSPPPVRPALASVNKSEDLPKWDLPSHWMPTGARSMILASFAADGDEGKVNITVSRLGGGAGGLLPNINRWCQQIGLDAISEEDLPMKTTSINVDGNPATMVFLAGKEKGIAATICPRNGQTWFFKAMGNQEAVTREMSAFEAFAK
;
A
#
# COMPACT_ATOMS: atom_id res chain seq x y z
N PRO A 1 17.69 22.54 12.16
CA PRO A 1 16.56 22.74 11.24
C PRO A 1 15.27 22.44 11.95
N ASN A 2 14.42 23.45 12.10
CA ASN A 2 13.12 23.28 12.75
C ASN A 2 12.20 22.54 11.77
N GLY A 3 11.90 21.26 12.06
CA GLY A 3 10.90 20.50 11.32
C GLY A 3 9.49 21.00 11.63
N THR A 4 8.63 21.08 10.63
CA THR A 4 7.21 21.35 10.80
C THR A 4 6.45 20.02 10.75
N TRP A 5 5.65 19.76 11.76
CA TRP A 5 4.83 18.57 11.86
C TRP A 5 3.40 18.87 11.48
N PHE A 6 2.79 18.03 10.65
CA PHE A 6 1.40 18.16 10.24
C PHE A 6 0.63 16.93 10.69
N PHE A 7 -0.42 17.13 11.48
CA PHE A 7 -1.37 16.10 11.85
C PHE A 7 -2.68 16.37 11.12
N LYS A 8 -3.22 15.37 10.44
CA LYS A 8 -4.44 15.50 9.64
C LYS A 8 -5.40 14.36 9.93
N LEU A 9 -6.62 14.69 10.31
CA LEU A 9 -7.75 13.79 10.35
C LEU A 9 -8.63 14.03 9.12
N SER A 10 -9.00 12.97 8.38
CA SER A 10 -9.84 13.06 7.18
C SER A 10 -10.89 11.96 7.21
N GLY A 11 -12.12 12.30 6.84
CA GLY A 11 -13.25 11.39 6.82
C GLY A 11 -14.53 12.11 6.46
N GLU A 12 -15.68 11.46 6.55
CA GLU A 12 -16.99 12.07 6.38
C GLU A 12 -17.32 13.03 7.54
N ASN A 13 -18.07 14.10 7.25
CA ASN A 13 -18.35 15.16 8.24
C ASN A 13 -18.95 14.63 9.55
N ALA A 14 -19.90 13.72 9.49
CA ALA A 14 -20.54 13.14 10.68
C ALA A 14 -19.54 12.36 11.54
N PHE A 15 -18.61 11.63 10.92
CA PHE A 15 -17.54 10.89 11.60
C PHE A 15 -16.52 11.88 12.20
N LEU A 16 -16.13 12.92 11.45
CA LEU A 16 -15.16 13.93 11.92
C LEU A 16 -15.66 14.68 13.14
N GLU A 17 -16.95 15.04 13.17
CA GLU A 17 -17.56 15.70 14.34
C GLU A 17 -17.46 14.82 15.60
N GLY A 18 -17.72 13.50 15.48
CA GLY A 18 -17.60 12.56 16.59
C GLY A 18 -16.15 12.32 17.05
N GLN A 19 -15.17 12.58 16.20
CA GLN A 19 -13.75 12.35 16.50
C GLN A 19 -12.99 13.63 16.93
N LYS A 20 -13.62 14.77 16.91
CA LYS A 20 -12.97 16.06 17.27
C LYS A 20 -12.29 16.02 18.62
N GLN A 21 -12.99 15.55 19.66
CA GLN A 21 -12.44 15.49 21.01
C GLN A 21 -11.27 14.52 21.09
N THR A 22 -11.44 13.31 20.57
CA THR A 22 -10.40 12.26 20.54
C THR A 22 -9.15 12.75 19.80
N PHE A 23 -9.32 13.49 18.70
CA PHE A 23 -8.20 14.05 17.95
C PHE A 23 -7.50 15.18 18.70
N THR A 24 -8.26 16.03 19.41
CA THR A 24 -7.71 17.08 20.27
C THR A 24 -6.93 16.49 21.45
N ASP A 25 -7.45 15.44 22.07
CA ASP A 25 -6.79 14.75 23.18
C ASP A 25 -5.49 14.06 22.69
N PHE A 26 -5.53 13.46 21.50
CA PHE A 26 -4.31 12.95 20.85
C PHE A 26 -3.28 14.06 20.62
N LEU A 27 -3.66 15.20 20.05
CA LEU A 27 -2.74 16.33 19.82
C LEU A 27 -2.14 16.85 21.13
N SER A 28 -2.92 16.86 22.20
CA SER A 28 -2.47 17.30 23.54
C SER A 28 -1.51 16.30 24.17
N SER A 29 -1.55 15.03 23.78
CA SER A 29 -0.65 13.97 24.26
C SER A 29 0.68 13.91 23.51
N VAL A 30 0.80 14.63 22.37
CA VAL A 30 2.03 14.62 21.57
C VAL A 30 3.10 15.48 22.21
N ASP A 31 4.12 14.85 22.78
CA ASP A 31 5.32 15.54 23.29
C ASP A 31 6.40 15.59 22.19
N LEU A 32 6.52 16.76 21.55
CA LEU A 32 7.55 17.00 20.53
C LEU A 32 8.94 17.26 21.13
N ASN A 33 9.06 17.45 22.45
CA ASN A 33 10.34 17.72 23.10
C ASN A 33 11.10 16.42 23.37
N SER A 34 10.40 15.35 23.69
CA SER A 34 11.02 14.03 23.88
C SER A 34 11.70 13.48 22.61
N LEU A 35 11.24 13.92 21.43
CA LEU A 35 11.89 13.62 20.16
C LEU A 35 13.23 14.36 19.96
N LYS A 36 13.43 15.53 20.59
CA LYS A 36 14.70 16.26 20.53
C LYS A 36 15.79 15.62 21.37
N GLU A 37 15.45 15.02 22.50
CA GLU A 37 16.41 14.33 23.36
C GLU A 37 16.93 13.04 22.68
N SER A 38 16.08 12.32 21.98
CA SER A 38 16.48 11.12 21.22
C SER A 38 17.44 11.43 20.05
N ILE A 39 17.37 12.64 19.47
CA ILE A 39 18.27 13.10 18.40
C ILE A 39 19.58 13.64 18.99
N SER A 40 19.56 14.25 20.20
CA SER A 40 20.75 14.83 20.84
C SER A 40 21.72 13.80 21.39
N MET A 41 21.27 12.57 21.69
CA MET A 41 22.14 11.49 22.18
C MET A 41 22.99 10.82 21.09
N VAL A 42 22.80 11.17 19.80
CA VAL A 42 23.56 10.60 18.68
C VAL A 42 24.79 11.47 18.30
N GLU A 43 24.93 12.67 18.88
CA GLU A 43 25.96 13.63 18.45
C GLU A 43 27.27 13.65 19.26
N THR A 44 27.49 12.73 20.19
CA THR A 44 28.74 12.63 20.94
C THR A 44 29.43 11.27 20.81
N ALA A 45 29.79 10.89 19.61
CA ALA A 45 30.82 9.87 19.37
C ALA A 45 31.65 10.24 18.14
N THR A 46 32.88 10.56 18.41
CA THR A 46 34.04 10.92 17.57
C THR A 46 34.09 10.24 16.21
N SER A 47 34.33 11.05 15.15
CA SER A 47 34.45 10.67 13.73
C SER A 47 35.51 9.62 13.43
N PRO A 48 35.24 8.77 12.43
CA PRO A 48 36.06 8.60 11.23
C PRO A 48 35.18 8.70 9.93
N PRO A 49 35.77 8.61 8.72
CA PRO A 49 35.37 9.37 7.53
C PRO A 49 34.09 8.84 6.86
N PRO A 50 33.50 9.60 5.90
CA PRO A 50 32.09 9.46 5.51
C PRO A 50 31.83 8.18 4.71
N VAL A 51 31.31 7.19 5.40
CA VAL A 51 30.60 6.09 4.77
C VAL A 51 29.15 6.57 4.58
N ARG A 52 28.66 6.53 3.36
CA ARG A 52 27.25 6.77 3.02
C ARG A 52 26.33 6.15 4.08
N PRO A 53 25.33 6.86 4.60
CA PRO A 53 24.35 6.22 5.47
C PRO A 53 23.67 5.10 4.66
N ALA A 54 24.01 3.87 4.97
CA ALA A 54 23.15 2.75 4.66
C ALA A 54 21.80 3.07 5.32
N LEU A 55 20.77 3.18 4.51
CA LEU A 55 19.38 3.21 4.95
C LEU A 55 19.24 2.15 6.05
N ALA A 56 18.84 2.60 7.23
CA ALA A 56 18.57 1.70 8.34
C ALA A 56 17.60 0.62 7.85
N SER A 57 18.16 -0.55 7.60
CA SER A 57 17.41 -1.76 7.34
C SER A 57 16.54 -2.00 8.56
N VAL A 58 15.25 -1.80 8.44
CA VAL A 58 14.30 -2.46 9.33
C VAL A 58 14.44 -3.96 9.03
N ASN A 59 15.39 -4.59 9.73
CA ASN A 59 15.57 -6.03 9.72
C ASN A 59 14.34 -6.67 10.37
N LYS A 60 13.38 -7.07 9.52
CA LYS A 60 12.54 -8.22 9.74
C LYS A 60 12.30 -8.89 8.38
N SER A 61 13.36 -9.48 7.86
CA SER A 61 13.33 -10.30 6.64
C SER A 61 12.61 -11.63 6.81
N GLU A 62 12.01 -11.90 7.96
CA GLU A 62 11.45 -13.23 8.26
C GLU A 62 9.97 -13.39 7.94
N ASP A 63 9.26 -12.30 7.56
CA ASP A 63 7.82 -12.32 7.31
C ASP A 63 7.42 -11.80 5.91
N LEU A 64 8.37 -11.53 5.04
CA LEU A 64 8.03 -11.16 3.66
C LEU A 64 7.78 -12.43 2.84
N PRO A 65 6.68 -12.51 2.10
CA PRO A 65 6.47 -13.62 1.18
C PRO A 65 7.59 -13.65 0.16
N LYS A 66 7.99 -14.86 -0.22
CA LYS A 66 8.81 -15.05 -1.40
C LYS A 66 7.88 -14.94 -2.60
N TRP A 67 8.22 -14.11 -3.54
CA TRP A 67 7.52 -13.98 -4.82
C TRP A 67 8.47 -14.19 -5.97
N ASP A 68 7.97 -14.79 -7.03
CA ASP A 68 8.66 -14.89 -8.30
C ASP A 68 8.40 -13.63 -9.11
N LEU A 69 9.41 -12.74 -9.14
CA LEU A 69 9.29 -11.48 -9.86
C LEU A 69 9.40 -11.71 -11.37
N PRO A 70 8.41 -11.29 -12.17
CA PRO A 70 8.53 -11.30 -13.63
C PRO A 70 9.80 -10.56 -14.09
N SER A 71 10.55 -11.15 -15.03
CA SER A 71 11.87 -10.67 -15.43
C SER A 71 11.89 -9.25 -16.01
N HIS A 72 10.74 -8.79 -16.53
CA HIS A 72 10.57 -7.45 -17.10
C HIS A 72 10.07 -6.41 -16.08
N TRP A 73 9.81 -6.80 -14.83
CA TRP A 73 9.45 -5.86 -13.77
C TRP A 73 10.69 -5.33 -13.07
N MET A 74 10.77 -4.03 -12.90
CA MET A 74 11.90 -3.35 -12.25
C MET A 74 11.51 -2.91 -10.84
N PRO A 75 12.29 -3.26 -9.80
CA PRO A 75 12.05 -2.73 -8.44
C PRO A 75 12.15 -1.20 -8.42
N THR A 76 11.18 -0.54 -7.76
CA THR A 76 11.13 0.92 -7.62
C THR A 76 11.31 1.40 -6.18
N GLY A 77 11.54 0.48 -5.26
CA GLY A 77 11.80 0.74 -3.84
C GLY A 77 10.57 0.69 -2.96
N ALA A 78 10.80 0.49 -1.66
CA ALA A 78 9.76 0.53 -0.64
C ALA A 78 9.45 1.96 -0.20
N ARG A 79 8.21 2.21 0.26
CA ARG A 79 7.77 3.49 0.84
C ARG A 79 7.00 3.20 2.11
N SER A 80 6.66 4.24 2.87
CA SER A 80 5.81 4.07 4.04
C SER A 80 4.54 3.28 3.69
N MET A 81 4.26 2.21 4.44
CA MET A 81 3.13 1.27 4.26
C MET A 81 3.17 0.41 2.97
N ILE A 82 4.16 0.59 2.09
CA ILE A 82 4.40 -0.25 0.91
C ILE A 82 5.65 -1.09 1.17
N LEU A 83 5.48 -2.40 1.24
CA LEU A 83 6.55 -3.35 1.53
C LEU A 83 7.48 -3.54 0.32
N ALA A 84 6.88 -3.59 -0.87
CA ALA A 84 7.60 -3.68 -2.13
C ALA A 84 6.86 -2.91 -3.23
N SER A 85 7.60 -2.36 -4.17
CA SER A 85 7.03 -1.77 -5.38
C SER A 85 7.89 -2.04 -6.59
N PHE A 86 7.22 -2.21 -7.73
CA PHE A 86 7.83 -2.52 -9.01
C PHE A 86 7.17 -1.68 -10.11
N ALA A 87 7.84 -1.58 -11.23
CA ALA A 87 7.30 -0.99 -12.44
C ALA A 87 7.47 -1.99 -13.60
N ALA A 88 6.45 -2.13 -14.41
CA ALA A 88 6.49 -2.73 -15.71
C ALA A 88 6.32 -1.62 -16.76
N ASP A 89 7.29 -1.44 -17.62
CA ASP A 89 7.25 -0.49 -18.72
C ASP A 89 6.96 -1.22 -20.04
N GLY A 90 6.22 -0.60 -20.93
CA GLY A 90 5.90 -1.14 -22.25
C GLY A 90 5.32 -0.07 -23.16
N ASP A 91 5.03 -0.44 -24.43
CA ASP A 91 4.56 0.49 -25.46
C ASP A 91 3.24 1.16 -25.08
N GLU A 92 2.34 0.45 -24.35
CA GLU A 92 1.06 0.99 -23.88
C GLU A 92 1.21 1.83 -22.59
N GLY A 93 2.42 1.97 -22.08
CA GLY A 93 2.74 2.78 -20.90
C GLY A 93 3.20 1.96 -19.71
N LYS A 94 3.32 2.67 -18.59
CA LYS A 94 3.86 2.14 -17.34
C LYS A 94 2.79 1.61 -16.40
N VAL A 95 3.03 0.43 -15.83
CA VAL A 95 2.26 -0.13 -14.72
C VAL A 95 3.07 -0.04 -13.44
N ASN A 96 2.48 0.50 -12.39
CA ASN A 96 3.06 0.48 -11.05
C ASN A 96 2.44 -0.66 -10.24
N ILE A 97 3.27 -1.55 -9.75
CA ILE A 97 2.89 -2.68 -8.93
C ILE A 97 3.33 -2.42 -7.49
N THR A 98 2.44 -2.63 -6.53
CA THR A 98 2.70 -2.41 -5.11
C THR A 98 2.24 -3.58 -4.28
N VAL A 99 3.02 -3.92 -3.25
CA VAL A 99 2.66 -4.87 -2.21
C VAL A 99 2.59 -4.12 -0.89
N SER A 100 1.47 -4.22 -0.21
CA SER A 100 1.28 -3.62 1.12
C SER A 100 0.58 -4.59 2.07
N ARG A 101 0.75 -4.37 3.37
CA ARG A 101 0.19 -5.18 4.43
C ARG A 101 -0.40 -4.28 5.50
N LEU A 102 -1.66 -4.49 5.82
CA LEU A 102 -2.39 -3.72 6.83
C LEU A 102 -2.94 -4.65 7.90
N GLY A 103 -3.08 -4.14 9.12
CA GLY A 103 -3.64 -4.89 10.24
C GLY A 103 -5.14 -5.15 10.09
N GLY A 104 -5.62 -6.25 10.64
CA GLY A 104 -7.04 -6.62 10.65
C GLY A 104 -7.63 -6.80 9.25
N GLY A 105 -8.92 -6.54 9.12
CA GLY A 105 -9.66 -6.64 7.86
C GLY A 105 -9.43 -5.48 6.88
N ALA A 106 -8.56 -4.51 7.23
CA ALA A 106 -8.13 -3.39 6.39
C ALA A 106 -9.28 -2.65 5.66
N GLY A 107 -10.42 -2.51 6.32
CA GLY A 107 -11.60 -1.81 5.80
C GLY A 107 -12.56 -2.67 4.96
N GLY A 108 -12.27 -3.97 4.76
CA GLY A 108 -13.15 -4.89 4.04
C GLY A 108 -12.98 -4.86 2.52
N LEU A 109 -13.60 -5.84 1.84
CA LEU A 109 -13.46 -6.06 0.40
C LEU A 109 -14.12 -4.94 -0.42
N LEU A 110 -15.43 -4.75 -0.27
CA LEU A 110 -16.21 -3.78 -1.05
C LEU A 110 -15.73 -2.34 -0.91
N PRO A 111 -15.45 -1.80 0.30
CA PRO A 111 -14.92 -0.46 0.44
C PRO A 111 -13.57 -0.24 -0.25
N ASN A 112 -12.70 -1.26 -0.25
CA ASN A 112 -11.43 -1.19 -0.97
C ASN A 112 -11.64 -1.15 -2.48
N ILE A 113 -12.50 -2.01 -3.04
CA ILE A 113 -12.83 -2.02 -4.46
C ILE A 113 -13.44 -0.67 -4.86
N ASN A 114 -14.39 -0.15 -4.11
CA ASN A 114 -15.05 1.13 -4.41
C ASN A 114 -14.08 2.31 -4.35
N ARG A 115 -13.12 2.30 -3.43
CA ARG A 115 -12.03 3.28 -3.42
C ARG A 115 -11.17 3.19 -4.70
N TRP A 116 -10.93 1.99 -5.22
CA TRP A 116 -10.18 1.81 -6.47
C TRP A 116 -11.00 2.21 -7.70
N CYS A 117 -12.31 1.93 -7.70
CA CYS A 117 -13.22 2.43 -8.73
C CYS A 117 -13.11 3.96 -8.85
N GLN A 118 -13.19 4.68 -7.73
CA GLN A 118 -13.02 6.13 -7.70
C GLN A 118 -11.66 6.61 -8.23
N GLN A 119 -10.57 5.88 -7.95
CA GLN A 119 -9.22 6.23 -8.42
C GLN A 119 -9.09 6.25 -9.94
N ILE A 120 -9.94 5.50 -10.66
CA ILE A 120 -9.91 5.37 -12.12
C ILE A 120 -11.19 5.87 -12.79
N GLY A 121 -12.03 6.61 -12.05
CA GLY A 121 -13.23 7.25 -12.57
C GLY A 121 -14.37 6.29 -12.91
N LEU A 122 -14.48 5.18 -12.18
CA LEU A 122 -15.62 4.27 -12.23
C LEU A 122 -16.60 4.56 -11.10
N ASP A 123 -17.87 4.24 -11.35
CA ASP A 123 -18.89 4.24 -10.31
C ASP A 123 -18.63 3.17 -9.26
N ALA A 124 -19.12 3.40 -8.06
CA ALA A 124 -19.07 2.41 -7.00
C ALA A 124 -19.96 1.20 -7.36
N ILE A 125 -19.49 0.01 -7.00
CA ILE A 125 -20.26 -1.23 -7.17
C ILE A 125 -21.00 -1.58 -5.89
N SER A 126 -22.06 -2.36 -6.01
CA SER A 126 -22.82 -2.90 -4.88
C SER A 126 -22.22 -4.21 -4.37
N GLU A 127 -22.70 -4.68 -3.24
CA GLU A 127 -22.34 -6.00 -2.71
C GLU A 127 -22.79 -7.15 -3.63
N GLU A 128 -23.92 -6.95 -4.31
CA GLU A 128 -24.48 -7.89 -5.27
C GLU A 128 -23.63 -8.04 -6.53
N ASP A 129 -22.86 -7.01 -6.89
CA ASP A 129 -21.95 -7.01 -8.05
C ASP A 129 -20.63 -7.76 -7.77
N LEU A 130 -20.25 -7.93 -6.49
CA LEU A 130 -18.97 -8.53 -6.12
C LEU A 130 -18.71 -9.89 -6.80
N PRO A 131 -19.64 -10.85 -6.82
CA PRO A 131 -19.39 -12.16 -7.43
C PRO A 131 -19.08 -12.10 -8.93
N MET A 132 -19.61 -11.09 -9.63
CA MET A 132 -19.37 -10.88 -11.07
C MET A 132 -18.10 -10.09 -11.36
N LYS A 133 -17.62 -9.31 -10.40
CA LYS A 133 -16.47 -8.42 -10.55
C LYS A 133 -15.20 -8.96 -9.94
N THR A 134 -15.29 -10.04 -9.15
CA THR A 134 -14.16 -10.61 -8.44
C THR A 134 -13.97 -12.09 -8.78
N THR A 135 -12.74 -12.55 -8.63
CA THR A 135 -12.37 -13.95 -8.80
C THR A 135 -11.69 -14.45 -7.53
N SER A 136 -12.16 -15.58 -7.02
CA SER A 136 -11.49 -16.27 -5.92
C SER A 136 -10.24 -16.96 -6.42
N ILE A 137 -9.10 -16.67 -5.78
CA ILE A 137 -7.81 -17.31 -6.07
C ILE A 137 -7.20 -17.87 -4.78
N ASN A 138 -6.14 -18.64 -4.92
CA ASN A 138 -5.35 -19.11 -3.78
C ASN A 138 -3.96 -18.46 -3.83
N VAL A 139 -3.53 -17.89 -2.73
CA VAL A 139 -2.21 -17.24 -2.56
C VAL A 139 -1.47 -17.98 -1.46
N ASP A 140 -0.49 -18.80 -1.80
CA ASP A 140 0.29 -19.57 -0.83
C ASP A 140 -0.61 -20.33 0.20
N GLY A 141 -1.61 -21.06 -0.30
CA GLY A 141 -2.56 -21.82 0.53
C GLY A 141 -3.66 -20.99 1.20
N ASN A 142 -3.68 -19.67 1.06
CA ASN A 142 -4.68 -18.79 1.66
C ASN A 142 -5.72 -18.34 0.62
N PRO A 143 -7.02 -18.37 0.94
CA PRO A 143 -8.05 -17.83 0.05
C PRO A 143 -7.87 -16.32 -0.11
N ALA A 144 -7.91 -15.87 -1.34
CA ALA A 144 -7.76 -14.47 -1.72
C ALA A 144 -8.78 -14.08 -2.79
N THR A 145 -9.02 -12.80 -2.91
CA THR A 145 -9.93 -12.25 -3.91
C THR A 145 -9.16 -11.35 -4.87
N MET A 146 -9.26 -11.63 -6.16
CA MET A 146 -8.70 -10.81 -7.22
C MET A 146 -9.81 -10.03 -7.92
N VAL A 147 -9.52 -8.79 -8.31
CA VAL A 147 -10.39 -7.91 -9.08
C VAL A 147 -9.60 -7.24 -10.19
N PHE A 148 -10.25 -7.09 -11.36
CA PHE A 148 -9.77 -6.25 -12.45
C PHE A 148 -10.80 -5.15 -12.73
N LEU A 149 -10.34 -3.91 -12.67
CA LEU A 149 -11.14 -2.71 -12.89
C LEU A 149 -10.59 -1.97 -14.11
N ALA A 150 -11.41 -1.87 -15.15
CA ALA A 150 -11.06 -1.18 -16.40
C ALA A 150 -11.84 0.14 -16.48
N GLY A 151 -11.16 1.26 -16.28
CA GLY A 151 -11.69 2.60 -16.56
C GLY A 151 -11.38 3.03 -17.99
N LYS A 152 -11.73 4.25 -18.36
CA LYS A 152 -11.52 4.76 -19.72
C LYS A 152 -10.03 4.88 -20.10
N GLU A 153 -9.20 5.35 -19.17
CA GLU A 153 -7.77 5.59 -19.40
C GLU A 153 -6.90 4.71 -18.49
N LYS A 154 -7.39 4.39 -17.30
CA LYS A 154 -6.64 3.69 -16.26
C LYS A 154 -7.28 2.35 -15.92
N GLY A 155 -6.44 1.37 -15.61
CA GLY A 155 -6.85 0.09 -15.07
C GLY A 155 -6.21 -0.19 -13.72
N ILE A 156 -6.87 -1.02 -12.93
CA ILE A 156 -6.34 -1.58 -11.69
C ILE A 156 -6.59 -3.09 -11.69
N ALA A 157 -5.54 -3.85 -11.49
CA ALA A 157 -5.63 -5.24 -11.04
C ALA A 157 -5.21 -5.29 -9.57
N ALA A 158 -6.00 -5.95 -8.74
CA ALA A 158 -5.66 -6.06 -7.32
C ALA A 158 -6.05 -7.41 -6.75
N THR A 159 -5.22 -7.89 -5.81
CA THR A 159 -5.48 -9.09 -5.01
C THR A 159 -5.51 -8.71 -3.55
N ILE A 160 -6.53 -9.16 -2.84
CA ILE A 160 -6.73 -8.98 -1.39
C ILE A 160 -6.64 -10.36 -0.76
N CYS A 161 -5.62 -10.57 0.08
CA CYS A 161 -5.36 -11.84 0.75
C CYS A 161 -5.34 -11.63 2.27
N PRO A 162 -6.41 -11.99 2.99
CA PRO A 162 -6.38 -12.07 4.45
C PRO A 162 -5.48 -13.23 4.89
N ARG A 163 -4.50 -12.95 5.76
CA ARG A 163 -3.57 -13.95 6.28
C ARG A 163 -3.06 -13.55 7.66
N ASN A 164 -3.15 -14.45 8.63
CA ASN A 164 -2.59 -14.27 9.98
C ASN A 164 -3.01 -12.95 10.67
N GLY A 165 -4.30 -12.62 10.63
CA GLY A 165 -4.84 -11.39 11.25
C GLY A 165 -4.42 -10.09 10.55
N GLN A 166 -3.84 -10.18 9.38
CA GLN A 166 -3.46 -9.06 8.51
C GLN A 166 -4.09 -9.23 7.14
N THR A 167 -4.16 -8.16 6.39
CA THR A 167 -4.61 -8.19 4.99
C THR A 167 -3.49 -7.71 4.09
N TRP A 168 -3.13 -8.56 3.14
CA TRP A 168 -2.15 -8.29 2.10
C TRP A 168 -2.86 -7.77 0.86
N PHE A 169 -2.28 -6.75 0.27
CA PHE A 169 -2.73 -6.15 -0.97
C PHE A 169 -1.61 -6.20 -1.99
N PHE A 170 -1.89 -6.84 -3.10
CA PHE A 170 -1.10 -6.74 -4.33
C PHE A 170 -1.91 -5.86 -5.27
N LYS A 171 -1.34 -4.81 -5.82
CA LYS A 171 -2.06 -3.89 -6.71
C LYS A 171 -1.17 -3.44 -7.85
N ALA A 172 -1.62 -3.66 -9.08
CA ALA A 172 -1.08 -3.10 -10.31
C ALA A 172 -2.01 -1.97 -10.78
N MET A 173 -1.44 -0.81 -11.13
CA MET A 173 -2.20 0.35 -11.62
C MET A 173 -1.41 1.08 -12.70
N GLY A 174 -2.06 1.43 -13.78
CA GLY A 174 -1.46 2.14 -14.90
C GLY A 174 -2.49 2.50 -15.98
N ASN A 175 -2.01 2.71 -17.20
CA ASN A 175 -2.88 2.77 -18.38
C ASN A 175 -3.68 1.47 -18.48
N GLN A 176 -4.93 1.51 -18.91
CA GLN A 176 -5.82 0.36 -18.92
C GLN A 176 -5.28 -0.78 -19.79
N GLU A 177 -4.76 -0.48 -20.98
CA GLU A 177 -4.18 -1.47 -21.91
C GLU A 177 -2.91 -2.09 -21.32
N ALA A 178 -2.04 -1.28 -20.70
CA ALA A 178 -0.84 -1.74 -20.03
C ALA A 178 -1.16 -2.69 -18.86
N VAL A 179 -2.15 -2.36 -18.03
CA VAL A 179 -2.57 -3.25 -16.94
C VAL A 179 -3.17 -4.55 -17.48
N THR A 180 -3.93 -4.48 -18.58
CA THR A 180 -4.49 -5.66 -19.24
C THR A 180 -3.38 -6.58 -19.75
N ARG A 181 -2.33 -6.03 -20.36
CA ARG A 181 -1.15 -6.79 -20.80
C ARG A 181 -0.47 -7.51 -19.64
N GLU A 182 -0.35 -6.85 -18.51
CA GLU A 182 0.32 -7.39 -17.32
C GLU A 182 -0.52 -8.37 -16.49
N MET A 183 -1.80 -8.60 -16.81
CA MET A 183 -2.70 -9.42 -16.00
C MET A 183 -2.17 -10.82 -15.70
N SER A 184 -1.65 -11.54 -16.70
CA SER A 184 -1.12 -12.89 -16.50
C SER A 184 0.12 -12.91 -15.61
N ALA A 185 1.02 -11.93 -15.80
CA ALA A 185 2.22 -11.77 -14.98
C ALA A 185 1.85 -11.36 -13.54
N PHE A 186 0.87 -10.47 -13.39
CA PHE A 186 0.37 -10.04 -12.09
C PHE A 186 -0.31 -11.19 -11.32
N GLU A 187 -1.13 -11.99 -12.00
CA GLU A 187 -1.78 -13.15 -11.38
C GLU A 187 -0.76 -14.20 -10.93
N ALA A 188 0.25 -14.50 -11.75
CA ALA A 188 1.33 -15.40 -11.39
C ALA A 188 2.16 -14.89 -10.20
N PHE A 189 2.45 -13.58 -10.18
CA PHE A 189 3.16 -12.91 -9.09
C PHE A 189 2.39 -12.91 -7.77
N ALA A 190 1.04 -12.83 -7.82
CA ALA A 190 0.19 -12.75 -6.64
C ALA A 190 -0.16 -14.12 -6.04
N LYS A 191 0.10 -15.23 -6.74
CA LYS A 191 -0.15 -16.62 -6.29
C LYS A 191 1.02 -17.19 -5.52
#